data_d7b64e547ac18fcc2ec3f80ae3bf7797
#
_entry.id   d7b64e547ac18fcc2ec3f80ae3bf7797
#
_cell.length_a   1.000
_cell.length_b   1.000
_cell.length_c   1.000
_cell.angle_alpha   90.00
_cell.angle_beta   90.00
_cell.angle_gamma   90.00
#
_symmetry.space_group_name_H-M   'P 1'
#
loop_
_entity.id
_entity.type
_entity.pdbx_description
1 polymer ?
#
loop_
_entity_poly.entity_id
_entity_poly.type
_entity_poly.pdbx_seq_one_letter_code
_entity_poly.pdbx_strand_id
1 'polypeptide(L)'
;MVQQWVAKNNLELIGILEARFHLANNEAVQTGLGLQGWDFISSYGQNSKCRILLGWNPQRVSLQMVNLNTQWVTCDVVSLSDSRCIRVTMVYALNTPAERSTLWQYLLSQQATCGDDPWVVLGDFNATISTADRHGGDTNWYGHMDDFPNCINQAKLLQISAKGLHFTWHNGQQNEATILRKLDWAFANRRLLLEWPQVQATFQARLASDHSPTLITLTPDRHRPKTRFKFLNLWADMEGYEAAVQAAWATETHGNPISRLTTKLRVLKGHLSNLHRKHTNYISSRVKQAQVRWQEAQVGMEVNPNDLSLGRRERDACKLYNALRKVEESFYKQRSRSSKGRWGRGKGPGRAWEDGSFPLQGYPEHQPAGILGLYGPPLS
;
A
#
# COMPACT_ATOMS: atom_id res chain seq x y z
N MET A 1 -6.91 7.92 17.61
CA MET A 1 -6.22 6.93 16.73
C MET A 1 -6.89 6.86 15.35
N VAL A 2 -8.17 6.50 15.24
CA VAL A 2 -8.90 6.39 13.95
C VAL A 2 -8.84 7.69 13.16
N GLN A 3 -9.20 8.83 13.76
CA GLN A 3 -9.15 10.15 13.12
C GLN A 3 -7.77 10.48 12.52
N GLN A 4 -6.69 10.24 13.28
CA GLN A 4 -5.33 10.49 12.80
C GLN A 4 -4.97 9.60 11.61
N TRP A 5 -5.44 8.36 11.62
CA TRP A 5 -5.18 7.41 10.57
C TRP A 5 -5.98 7.73 9.30
N VAL A 6 -7.25 8.15 9.43
CA VAL A 6 -8.07 8.68 8.35
C VAL A 6 -7.40 9.90 7.70
N ALA A 7 -6.98 10.87 8.51
CA ALA A 7 -6.31 12.08 8.02
C ALA A 7 -4.96 11.77 7.35
N LYS A 8 -4.12 10.91 7.96
CA LYS A 8 -2.82 10.51 7.41
C LYS A 8 -2.91 9.86 6.04
N ASN A 9 -3.94 9.04 5.82
CA ASN A 9 -4.14 8.31 4.57
C ASN A 9 -5.14 9.00 3.63
N ASN A 10 -5.66 10.18 4.00
CA ASN A 10 -6.62 10.96 3.22
C ASN A 10 -7.83 10.13 2.75
N LEU A 11 -8.42 9.38 3.67
CA LEU A 11 -9.49 8.43 3.36
C LEU A 11 -10.80 9.11 3.05
N GLU A 12 -11.60 8.48 2.21
CA GLU A 12 -12.96 8.88 1.84
C GLU A 12 -14.01 7.92 2.38
N LEU A 13 -13.62 6.67 2.61
CA LEU A 13 -14.42 5.59 3.14
C LEU A 13 -13.61 4.80 4.17
N ILE A 14 -14.24 4.38 5.27
CA ILE A 14 -13.63 3.55 6.31
C ILE A 14 -14.59 2.46 6.76
N GLY A 15 -14.10 1.23 6.88
CA GLY A 15 -14.80 0.14 7.52
C GLY A 15 -14.10 -0.26 8.82
N ILE A 16 -14.83 -0.25 9.93
CA ILE A 16 -14.36 -0.75 11.23
C ILE A 16 -15.06 -2.07 11.50
N LEU A 17 -14.28 -3.15 11.52
CA LEU A 17 -14.76 -4.50 11.77
C LEU A 17 -14.61 -4.82 13.25
N GLU A 18 -15.39 -5.76 13.76
CA GLU A 18 -15.42 -6.09 15.20
C GLU A 18 -15.70 -4.90 16.13
N ALA A 19 -16.48 -3.94 15.68
CA ALA A 19 -16.74 -2.74 16.47
C ALA A 19 -17.41 -3.03 17.83
N ARG A 20 -18.16 -4.13 17.96
CA ARG A 20 -18.70 -4.77 19.19
C ARG A 20 -19.47 -3.87 20.16
N PHE A 21 -19.80 -2.64 19.80
CA PHE A 21 -20.67 -1.78 20.61
C PHE A 21 -22.15 -2.13 20.43
N HIS A 22 -22.95 -1.85 21.46
CA HIS A 22 -24.40 -2.04 21.39
C HIS A 22 -25.09 -0.92 20.63
N LEU A 23 -26.22 -1.21 20.00
CA LEU A 23 -27.02 -0.25 19.24
C LEU A 23 -27.30 1.05 20.03
N ALA A 24 -27.58 0.94 21.34
CA ALA A 24 -27.79 2.09 22.21
C ALA A 24 -26.62 3.08 22.27
N ASN A 25 -25.39 2.63 21.98
CA ASN A 25 -24.18 3.44 22.03
C ASN A 25 -23.75 3.94 20.64
N ASN A 26 -24.53 3.70 19.60
CA ASN A 26 -24.16 3.99 18.21
C ASN A 26 -23.74 5.46 18.01
N GLU A 27 -24.56 6.40 18.47
CA GLU A 27 -24.30 7.83 18.33
C GLU A 27 -23.05 8.27 19.14
N ALA A 28 -22.90 7.77 20.36
CA ALA A 28 -21.75 8.08 21.21
C ALA A 28 -20.45 7.55 20.57
N VAL A 29 -20.45 6.36 19.98
CA VAL A 29 -19.30 5.78 19.30
C VAL A 29 -18.94 6.58 18.05
N GLN A 30 -19.91 6.90 17.20
CA GLN A 30 -19.67 7.71 15.99
C GLN A 30 -19.10 9.07 16.34
N THR A 31 -19.62 9.75 17.35
CA THR A 31 -19.08 11.02 17.86
C THR A 31 -17.66 10.84 18.40
N GLY A 32 -17.42 9.77 19.17
CA GLY A 32 -16.12 9.44 19.75
C GLY A 32 -15.02 9.12 18.74
N LEU A 33 -15.35 8.73 17.50
CA LEU A 33 -14.38 8.57 16.43
C LEU A 33 -13.73 9.89 15.99
N GLY A 34 -14.35 11.04 16.29
CA GLY A 34 -13.83 12.37 15.96
C GLY A 34 -13.84 12.70 14.46
N LEU A 35 -14.60 11.98 13.66
CA LEU A 35 -14.76 12.17 12.21
C LEU A 35 -15.91 13.15 11.95
N GLN A 36 -15.67 14.44 12.16
CA GLN A 36 -16.69 15.47 11.98
C GLN A 36 -17.18 15.53 10.53
N GLY A 37 -18.52 15.58 10.38
CA GLY A 37 -19.17 15.66 9.08
C GLY A 37 -19.11 14.37 8.27
N TRP A 38 -18.77 13.24 8.89
CA TRP A 38 -18.88 11.92 8.28
C TRP A 38 -20.23 11.28 8.59
N ASP A 39 -20.74 10.52 7.63
CA ASP A 39 -21.93 9.69 7.79
C ASP A 39 -21.53 8.25 8.05
N PHE A 40 -22.43 7.48 8.69
CA PHE A 40 -22.14 6.10 9.10
C PHE A 40 -23.31 5.15 8.87
N ILE A 41 -22.98 3.91 8.52
CA ILE A 41 -23.91 2.75 8.48
C ILE A 41 -23.34 1.67 9.39
N SER A 42 -24.20 1.08 10.23
CA SER A 42 -23.83 0.03 11.17
C SER A 42 -24.56 -1.27 10.87
N SER A 43 -23.83 -2.39 10.81
CA SER A 43 -24.38 -3.75 10.73
C SER A 43 -24.35 -4.39 12.10
N TYR A 44 -25.46 -4.99 12.53
CA TYR A 44 -25.59 -5.59 13.85
C TYR A 44 -25.79 -7.11 13.77
N GLY A 45 -25.18 -7.85 14.71
CA GLY A 45 -25.40 -9.27 14.91
C GLY A 45 -26.66 -9.56 15.76
N GLN A 46 -26.91 -10.85 16.01
CA GLN A 46 -28.09 -11.32 16.78
C GLN A 46 -28.20 -10.72 18.18
N ASN A 47 -27.05 -10.35 18.80
CA ASN A 47 -27.03 -9.76 20.16
C ASN A 47 -27.01 -8.22 20.13
N SER A 48 -27.49 -7.58 19.07
CA SER A 48 -27.49 -6.12 18.88
C SER A 48 -26.11 -5.47 19.02
N LYS A 49 -25.01 -6.24 18.86
CA LYS A 49 -23.64 -5.73 18.81
C LYS A 49 -23.24 -5.42 17.38
N CYS A 50 -22.69 -4.24 17.19
CA CYS A 50 -22.19 -3.81 15.90
C CYS A 50 -21.04 -4.72 15.43
N ARG A 51 -21.15 -5.24 14.21
CA ARG A 51 -20.12 -6.07 13.59
C ARG A 51 -19.29 -5.28 12.60
N ILE A 52 -19.94 -4.49 11.76
CA ILE A 52 -19.29 -3.64 10.75
C ILE A 52 -19.84 -2.22 10.91
N LEU A 53 -18.97 -1.27 11.14
CA LEU A 53 -19.26 0.16 11.08
C LEU A 53 -18.59 0.74 9.84
N LEU A 54 -19.39 1.16 8.87
CA LEU A 54 -18.95 1.81 7.65
C LEU A 54 -19.14 3.31 7.78
N GLY A 55 -18.09 4.11 7.59
CA GLY A 55 -18.14 5.57 7.60
C GLY A 55 -17.61 6.15 6.28
N TRP A 56 -18.19 7.26 5.83
CA TRP A 56 -17.71 7.96 4.62
C TRP A 56 -17.81 9.49 4.80
N ASN A 57 -16.97 10.18 4.02
CA ASN A 57 -17.00 11.63 3.93
C ASN A 57 -18.00 12.08 2.84
N PRO A 58 -19.19 12.62 3.19
CA PRO A 58 -20.21 12.98 2.20
C PRO A 58 -19.83 14.19 1.33
N GLN A 59 -18.76 14.92 1.68
CA GLN A 59 -18.23 15.98 0.83
C GLN A 59 -17.34 15.44 -0.29
N ARG A 60 -16.95 14.16 -0.24
CA ARG A 60 -16.04 13.54 -1.20
C ARG A 60 -16.66 12.40 -1.98
N VAL A 61 -17.54 11.64 -1.35
CA VAL A 61 -18.26 10.51 -1.97
C VAL A 61 -19.72 10.53 -1.58
N SER A 62 -20.59 10.15 -2.50
CA SER A 62 -21.96 9.75 -2.18
C SER A 62 -22.03 8.23 -2.07
N LEU A 63 -22.83 7.73 -1.15
CA LEU A 63 -22.97 6.31 -0.87
C LEU A 63 -24.43 5.90 -0.93
N GLN A 64 -24.71 4.83 -1.70
CA GLN A 64 -26.01 4.17 -1.75
C GLN A 64 -25.87 2.75 -1.21
N MET A 65 -26.59 2.42 -0.15
CA MET A 65 -26.59 1.06 0.40
C MET A 65 -27.34 0.11 -0.56
N VAL A 66 -26.66 -0.98 -0.92
CA VAL A 66 -27.21 -2.04 -1.78
C VAL A 66 -27.70 -3.22 -0.95
N ASN A 67 -26.90 -3.68 0.00
CA ASN A 67 -27.27 -4.80 0.88
C ASN A 67 -26.51 -4.73 2.21
N LEU A 68 -27.21 -5.11 3.29
CA LEU A 68 -26.67 -5.11 4.64
C LEU A 68 -26.97 -6.44 5.31
N ASN A 69 -25.95 -7.07 5.85
CA ASN A 69 -26.03 -8.34 6.58
C ASN A 69 -25.08 -8.31 7.79
N THR A 70 -25.14 -9.30 8.64
CA THR A 70 -24.22 -9.43 9.79
C THR A 70 -22.78 -9.68 9.37
N GLN A 71 -22.54 -10.25 8.19
CA GLN A 71 -21.22 -10.60 7.66
C GLN A 71 -20.70 -9.64 6.58
N TRP A 72 -21.56 -8.78 6.03
CA TRP A 72 -21.14 -7.83 4.99
C TRP A 72 -22.00 -6.57 4.96
N VAL A 73 -21.40 -5.53 4.39
CA VAL A 73 -22.10 -4.31 3.98
C VAL A 73 -21.70 -4.03 2.54
N THR A 74 -22.66 -3.96 1.62
CA THR A 74 -22.41 -3.63 0.22
C THR A 74 -23.05 -2.30 -0.13
N CYS A 75 -22.26 -1.41 -0.71
CA CYS A 75 -22.66 -0.07 -1.12
C CYS A 75 -22.12 0.24 -2.52
N ASP A 76 -22.86 1.05 -3.26
CA ASP A 76 -22.36 1.76 -4.43
C ASP A 76 -21.81 3.12 -3.97
N VAL A 77 -20.55 3.36 -4.25
CA VAL A 77 -19.81 4.55 -3.83
C VAL A 77 -19.45 5.36 -5.06
N VAL A 78 -19.97 6.57 -5.12
CA VAL A 78 -19.74 7.50 -6.24
C VAL A 78 -18.78 8.60 -5.77
N SER A 79 -17.64 8.73 -6.42
CA SER A 79 -16.73 9.86 -6.19
C SER A 79 -17.32 11.16 -6.72
N LEU A 80 -17.41 12.20 -5.88
CA LEU A 80 -17.90 13.51 -6.27
C LEU A 80 -16.93 14.29 -7.15
N SER A 81 -15.68 13.86 -7.20
CA SER A 81 -14.64 14.55 -8.00
C SER A 81 -14.64 14.17 -9.47
N ASP A 82 -15.05 12.95 -9.83
CA ASP A 82 -15.00 12.42 -11.20
C ASP A 82 -16.23 11.57 -11.58
N SER A 83 -17.23 11.50 -10.71
CA SER A 83 -18.50 10.80 -10.89
C SER A 83 -18.36 9.28 -11.15
N ARG A 84 -17.21 8.69 -10.87
CA ARG A 84 -17.02 7.25 -11.01
C ARG A 84 -17.71 6.50 -9.88
N CYS A 85 -18.39 5.43 -10.25
CA CYS A 85 -19.08 4.53 -9.31
C CYS A 85 -18.28 3.25 -9.12
N ILE A 86 -18.16 2.81 -7.88
CA ILE A 86 -17.53 1.53 -7.50
C ILE A 86 -18.45 0.85 -6.50
N ARG A 87 -18.79 -0.40 -6.76
CA ARG A 87 -19.42 -1.25 -5.74
C ARG A 87 -18.38 -1.70 -4.73
N VAL A 88 -18.64 -1.51 -3.45
CA VAL A 88 -17.77 -1.87 -2.33
C VAL A 88 -18.52 -2.84 -1.44
N THR A 89 -17.93 -4.01 -1.18
CA THR A 89 -18.40 -4.96 -0.18
C THR A 89 -17.38 -5.07 0.94
N MET A 90 -17.73 -4.56 2.14
CA MET A 90 -16.97 -4.79 3.36
C MET A 90 -17.42 -6.09 4.00
N VAL A 91 -16.44 -6.95 4.32
CA VAL A 91 -16.69 -8.29 4.86
C VAL A 91 -16.13 -8.40 6.29
N TYR A 92 -16.94 -8.95 7.17
CA TYR A 92 -16.53 -9.51 8.45
C TYR A 92 -17.21 -10.86 8.65
N ALA A 93 -16.59 -11.90 8.15
CA ALA A 93 -17.13 -13.25 8.11
C ALA A 93 -17.25 -13.85 9.52
N LEU A 94 -18.13 -14.82 9.68
CA LEU A 94 -18.29 -15.59 10.91
C LEU A 94 -17.15 -16.64 11.03
N ASN A 95 -16.92 -17.11 12.26
CA ASN A 95 -15.73 -17.93 12.55
C ASN A 95 -15.86 -19.37 12.07
N THR A 96 -17.07 -19.94 12.02
CA THR A 96 -17.25 -21.32 11.60
C THR A 96 -17.47 -21.47 10.10
N PRO A 97 -16.97 -22.54 9.46
CA PRO A 97 -17.16 -22.77 8.03
C PRO A 97 -18.63 -22.80 7.61
N ALA A 98 -19.50 -23.44 8.40
CA ALA A 98 -20.92 -23.55 8.12
C ALA A 98 -21.61 -22.17 8.06
N GLU A 99 -21.28 -21.28 9.00
CA GLU A 99 -21.88 -19.95 9.05
C GLU A 99 -21.42 -19.06 7.90
N ARG A 100 -20.19 -19.26 7.38
CA ARG A 100 -19.68 -18.51 6.24
C ARG A 100 -20.34 -18.88 4.91
N SER A 101 -21.04 -20.01 4.84
CA SER A 101 -21.70 -20.46 3.60
C SER A 101 -22.66 -19.42 3.02
N THR A 102 -23.36 -18.67 3.87
CA THR A 102 -24.25 -17.57 3.45
C THR A 102 -23.51 -16.42 2.79
N LEU A 103 -22.30 -16.10 3.27
CA LEU A 103 -21.42 -15.11 2.65
C LEU A 103 -20.94 -15.59 1.28
N TRP A 104 -20.55 -16.87 1.15
CA TRP A 104 -20.13 -17.42 -0.15
C TRP A 104 -21.27 -17.35 -1.17
N GLN A 105 -22.48 -17.75 -0.81
CA GLN A 105 -23.66 -17.65 -1.66
C GLN A 105 -23.95 -16.19 -2.07
N TYR A 106 -23.81 -15.26 -1.12
CA TYR A 106 -23.98 -13.83 -1.40
C TYR A 106 -22.96 -13.33 -2.44
N LEU A 107 -21.68 -13.62 -2.28
CA LEU A 107 -20.65 -13.20 -3.23
C LEU A 107 -20.90 -13.75 -4.64
N LEU A 108 -21.35 -15.00 -4.75
CA LEU A 108 -21.73 -15.61 -6.02
C LEU A 108 -22.94 -14.92 -6.65
N SER A 109 -23.96 -14.59 -5.86
CA SER A 109 -25.14 -13.85 -6.34
C SER A 109 -24.78 -12.44 -6.80
N GLN A 110 -23.87 -11.77 -6.08
CA GLN A 110 -23.39 -10.44 -6.45
C GLN A 110 -22.63 -10.46 -7.77
N GLN A 111 -21.81 -11.48 -8.04
CA GLN A 111 -21.14 -11.62 -9.33
C GLN A 111 -22.14 -11.67 -10.49
N ALA A 112 -23.28 -12.33 -10.31
CA ALA A 112 -24.31 -12.42 -11.32
C ALA A 112 -25.08 -11.10 -11.52
N THR A 113 -25.27 -10.31 -10.44
CA THR A 113 -26.08 -9.08 -10.46
C THR A 113 -25.24 -7.82 -10.70
N CYS A 114 -23.96 -7.81 -10.33
CA CYS A 114 -23.06 -6.67 -10.49
C CYS A 114 -22.76 -6.36 -11.97
N GLY A 115 -22.96 -7.36 -12.86
CA GLY A 115 -22.69 -7.21 -14.28
C GLY A 115 -21.25 -6.74 -14.56
N ASP A 116 -21.12 -5.67 -15.33
CA ASP A 116 -19.83 -5.06 -15.68
C ASP A 116 -19.46 -3.89 -14.76
N ASP A 117 -20.14 -3.67 -13.63
CA ASP A 117 -19.80 -2.60 -12.71
C ASP A 117 -18.48 -2.90 -11.95
N PRO A 118 -17.62 -1.91 -11.74
CA PRO A 118 -16.41 -2.08 -10.94
C PRO A 118 -16.77 -2.50 -9.51
N TRP A 119 -16.22 -3.63 -9.05
CA TRP A 119 -16.53 -4.19 -7.74
C TRP A 119 -15.25 -4.54 -6.96
N VAL A 120 -15.18 -4.07 -5.71
CA VAL A 120 -14.14 -4.43 -4.74
C VAL A 120 -14.78 -5.11 -3.54
N VAL A 121 -14.14 -6.18 -3.07
CA VAL A 121 -14.54 -6.93 -1.87
C VAL A 121 -13.34 -6.99 -0.94
N LEU A 122 -13.49 -6.51 0.29
CA LEU A 122 -12.37 -6.48 1.22
C LEU A 122 -12.85 -6.67 2.66
N GLY A 123 -11.96 -7.15 3.52
CA GLY A 123 -12.22 -7.32 4.94
C GLY A 123 -11.66 -8.62 5.49
N ASP A 124 -12.15 -8.99 6.66
CA ASP A 124 -11.82 -10.23 7.34
C ASP A 124 -12.76 -11.35 6.90
N PHE A 125 -12.22 -12.31 6.17
CA PHE A 125 -12.95 -13.48 5.70
C PHE A 125 -12.91 -14.64 6.68
N ASN A 126 -12.16 -14.52 7.80
CA ASN A 126 -11.93 -15.62 8.75
C ASN A 126 -11.54 -16.95 8.05
N ALA A 127 -10.90 -16.85 6.89
CA ALA A 127 -10.53 -17.97 6.03
C ALA A 127 -9.21 -17.70 5.30
N THR A 128 -8.45 -18.75 5.03
CA THR A 128 -7.20 -18.74 4.27
C THR A 128 -7.40 -19.37 2.90
N ILE A 129 -6.59 -18.97 1.90
CA ILE A 129 -6.67 -19.50 0.54
C ILE A 129 -5.74 -20.71 0.35
N SER A 130 -4.64 -20.74 1.10
CA SER A 130 -3.62 -21.80 0.96
C SER A 130 -2.94 -22.09 2.29
N THR A 131 -2.17 -23.16 2.32
CA THR A 131 -1.31 -23.51 3.48
C THR A 131 -0.25 -22.44 3.75
N ALA A 132 0.23 -21.72 2.72
CA ALA A 132 1.18 -20.63 2.86
C ALA A 132 0.64 -19.44 3.66
N ASP A 133 -0.69 -19.32 3.80
CA ASP A 133 -1.36 -18.29 4.59
C ASP A 133 -1.47 -18.63 6.09
N ARG A 134 -0.81 -19.70 6.51
CA ARG A 134 -0.88 -20.26 7.87
C ARG A 134 0.52 -20.53 8.43
N HIS A 135 0.79 -20.04 9.62
CA HIS A 135 2.03 -20.32 10.36
C HIS A 135 1.69 -20.64 11.82
N GLY A 136 2.31 -21.67 12.36
CA GLY A 136 2.10 -22.12 13.73
C GLY A 136 0.71 -22.75 14.00
N GLY A 137 0.54 -23.40 15.13
CA GLY A 137 -0.65 -24.18 15.47
C GLY A 137 -0.93 -25.30 14.47
N ASP A 138 -2.20 -25.66 14.33
CA ASP A 138 -2.60 -26.61 13.30
C ASP A 138 -2.49 -26.00 11.91
N THR A 139 -1.64 -26.55 11.06
CA THR A 139 -1.40 -26.14 9.68
C THR A 139 -1.98 -27.11 8.65
N ASN A 140 -2.65 -28.18 9.08
CA ASN A 140 -3.28 -29.15 8.19
C ASN A 140 -4.36 -28.44 7.35
N TRP A 141 -4.48 -28.88 6.09
CA TRP A 141 -5.53 -28.41 5.20
C TRP A 141 -6.69 -29.39 5.22
N TYR A 142 -7.89 -28.90 5.54
CA TYR A 142 -9.11 -29.69 5.61
C TYR A 142 -10.04 -29.34 4.46
N GLY A 143 -10.86 -30.28 3.99
CA GLY A 143 -11.70 -30.12 2.79
C GLY A 143 -12.63 -28.89 2.82
N HIS A 144 -13.17 -28.52 3.99
CA HIS A 144 -14.00 -27.31 4.14
C HIS A 144 -13.21 -26.01 3.92
N MET A 145 -11.89 -26.05 3.90
CA MET A 145 -11.06 -24.86 3.62
C MET A 145 -11.03 -24.53 2.13
N ASP A 146 -11.39 -25.46 1.26
CA ASP A 146 -11.52 -25.24 -0.17
C ASP A 146 -12.72 -24.39 -0.55
N ASP A 147 -13.71 -24.23 0.35
CA ASP A 147 -14.92 -23.45 0.10
C ASP A 147 -14.59 -21.99 -0.24
N PHE A 148 -13.64 -21.40 0.47
CA PHE A 148 -13.26 -20.00 0.26
C PHE A 148 -12.54 -19.78 -1.09
N PRO A 149 -11.42 -20.45 -1.41
CA PRO A 149 -10.79 -20.29 -2.72
C PRO A 149 -11.72 -20.67 -3.87
N ASN A 150 -12.59 -21.67 -3.72
CA ASN A 150 -13.59 -22.04 -4.71
C ASN A 150 -14.62 -20.91 -4.92
N CYS A 151 -15.12 -20.32 -3.83
CA CYS A 151 -16.03 -19.18 -3.91
C CYS A 151 -15.39 -17.99 -4.65
N ILE A 152 -14.17 -17.60 -4.29
CA ILE A 152 -13.45 -16.49 -4.92
C ILE A 152 -13.28 -16.73 -6.42
N ASN A 153 -12.91 -17.95 -6.79
CA ASN A 153 -12.73 -18.36 -8.19
C ASN A 153 -14.05 -18.31 -8.98
N GLN A 154 -15.12 -18.89 -8.43
CA GLN A 154 -16.45 -18.89 -9.05
C GLN A 154 -17.05 -17.48 -9.14
N ALA A 155 -16.85 -16.63 -8.13
CA ALA A 155 -17.23 -15.22 -8.15
C ALA A 155 -16.37 -14.37 -9.12
N LYS A 156 -15.39 -14.97 -9.82
CA LYS A 156 -14.46 -14.30 -10.74
C LYS A 156 -13.74 -13.10 -10.10
N LEU A 157 -13.48 -13.21 -8.81
CA LEU A 157 -12.75 -12.23 -8.03
C LEU A 157 -11.25 -12.51 -8.13
N LEU A 158 -10.48 -11.47 -8.36
CA LEU A 158 -9.02 -11.52 -8.46
C LEU A 158 -8.43 -10.78 -7.27
N GLN A 159 -7.40 -11.35 -6.66
CA GLN A 159 -6.70 -10.69 -5.57
C GLN A 159 -6.03 -9.41 -6.07
N ILE A 160 -6.29 -8.30 -5.39
CA ILE A 160 -5.63 -7.02 -5.66
C ILE A 160 -4.15 -7.15 -5.30
N SER A 161 -3.27 -6.54 -6.12
CA SER A 161 -1.83 -6.50 -5.84
C SER A 161 -1.56 -5.98 -4.44
N ALA A 162 -0.89 -6.80 -3.61
CA ALA A 162 -0.72 -6.54 -2.18
C ALA A 162 0.70 -6.10 -1.84
N LYS A 163 0.81 -5.19 -0.85
CA LYS A 163 2.07 -4.79 -0.20
C LYS A 163 1.93 -4.85 1.32
N GLY A 164 3.06 -4.86 2.02
CA GLY A 164 3.11 -4.85 3.48
C GLY A 164 3.18 -6.24 4.07
N LEU A 165 2.45 -6.49 5.15
CA LEU A 165 2.47 -7.75 5.86
C LEU A 165 1.73 -8.84 5.08
N HIS A 166 2.31 -10.06 5.04
CA HIS A 166 1.62 -11.22 4.48
C HIS A 166 0.57 -11.76 5.46
N PHE A 167 0.98 -12.02 6.71
CA PHE A 167 0.05 -12.46 7.74
C PHE A 167 -0.64 -11.26 8.36
N THR A 168 -1.95 -11.24 8.27
CA THR A 168 -2.76 -10.09 8.70
C THR A 168 -3.30 -10.24 10.12
N TRP A 169 -3.29 -11.43 10.68
CA TRP A 169 -3.72 -11.74 12.04
C TRP A 169 -2.64 -12.45 12.85
N HIS A 170 -2.63 -12.20 14.17
CA HIS A 170 -1.68 -12.79 15.13
C HIS A 170 -2.37 -13.06 16.46
N ASN A 171 -2.19 -14.24 17.01
CA ASN A 171 -2.83 -14.65 18.29
C ASN A 171 -2.28 -13.96 19.56
N GLY A 172 -1.34 -13.04 19.43
CA GLY A 172 -0.71 -12.35 20.56
C GLY A 172 0.30 -13.18 21.38
N GLN A 173 0.51 -14.45 21.03
CA GLN A 173 1.45 -15.33 21.73
C GLN A 173 2.86 -15.20 21.14
N GLN A 174 3.87 -15.69 21.89
CA GLN A 174 5.28 -15.64 21.52
C GLN A 174 5.88 -17.05 21.36
N ASN A 175 7.02 -17.13 20.71
CA ASN A 175 7.80 -18.36 20.50
C ASN A 175 6.98 -19.44 19.77
N GLU A 176 7.02 -20.67 20.24
CA GLU A 176 6.35 -21.82 19.62
C GLU A 176 4.82 -21.76 19.64
N ALA A 177 4.25 -20.97 20.58
CA ALA A 177 2.82 -20.73 20.66
C ALA A 177 2.31 -19.66 19.66
N THR A 178 3.20 -19.05 18.88
CA THR A 178 2.85 -18.04 17.88
C THR A 178 2.03 -18.63 16.76
N ILE A 179 0.87 -18.05 16.51
CA ILE A 179 0.01 -18.39 15.37
C ILE A 179 -0.22 -17.15 14.53
N LEU A 180 0.10 -17.25 13.23
CA LEU A 180 -0.13 -16.22 12.24
C LEU A 180 -1.07 -16.75 11.16
N ARG A 181 -2.00 -15.90 10.69
CA ARG A 181 -2.93 -16.22 9.61
C ARG A 181 -3.10 -15.01 8.70
N LYS A 182 -3.33 -15.29 7.43
CA LYS A 182 -3.82 -14.28 6.50
C LYS A 182 -5.34 -14.44 6.41
N LEU A 183 -6.07 -13.64 7.17
CA LEU A 183 -7.53 -13.66 7.24
C LEU A 183 -8.17 -12.48 6.49
N ASP A 184 -7.40 -11.39 6.36
CA ASP A 184 -7.83 -10.18 5.68
C ASP A 184 -7.40 -10.22 4.22
N TRP A 185 -8.35 -9.95 3.35
CA TRP A 185 -8.18 -10.04 1.92
C TRP A 185 -8.77 -8.81 1.22
N ALA A 186 -8.28 -8.57 0.02
CA ALA A 186 -8.82 -7.56 -0.88
C ALA A 186 -8.87 -8.14 -2.29
N PHE A 187 -10.07 -8.19 -2.84
CA PHE A 187 -10.36 -8.72 -4.16
C PHE A 187 -11.05 -7.66 -5.02
N ALA A 188 -10.93 -7.82 -6.33
CA ALA A 188 -11.63 -7.00 -7.31
C ALA A 188 -12.11 -7.86 -8.47
N ASN A 189 -13.20 -7.45 -9.12
CA ASN A 189 -13.57 -8.04 -10.39
C ASN A 189 -12.69 -7.49 -11.53
N ARG A 190 -12.76 -8.14 -12.69
CA ARG A 190 -11.99 -7.75 -13.87
C ARG A 190 -12.25 -6.30 -14.29
N ARG A 191 -13.49 -5.83 -14.16
CA ARG A 191 -13.87 -4.47 -14.56
C ARG A 191 -13.12 -3.42 -13.74
N LEU A 192 -13.08 -3.57 -12.42
CA LEU A 192 -12.32 -2.67 -11.55
C LEU A 192 -10.84 -2.65 -11.91
N LEU A 193 -10.22 -3.82 -12.16
CA LEU A 193 -8.80 -3.90 -12.51
C LEU A 193 -8.48 -3.26 -13.87
N LEU A 194 -9.45 -3.22 -14.80
CA LEU A 194 -9.29 -2.53 -16.08
C LEU A 194 -9.39 -1.01 -15.91
N GLU A 195 -10.29 -0.52 -15.08
CA GLU A 195 -10.46 0.92 -14.84
C GLU A 195 -9.41 1.51 -13.91
N TRP A 196 -8.94 0.72 -12.94
CA TRP A 196 -7.87 1.09 -12.00
C TRP A 196 -6.72 0.06 -12.04
N PRO A 197 -5.94 0.00 -13.13
CA PRO A 197 -4.88 -1.01 -13.30
C PRO A 197 -3.75 -0.88 -12.28
N GLN A 198 -3.69 0.23 -11.54
CA GLN A 198 -2.72 0.47 -10.48
C GLN A 198 -3.34 0.35 -9.07
N VAL A 199 -4.57 -0.21 -8.95
CA VAL A 199 -5.17 -0.48 -7.65
C VAL A 199 -4.24 -1.33 -6.79
N GLN A 200 -4.10 -0.96 -5.51
CA GLN A 200 -3.19 -1.63 -4.60
C GLN A 200 -3.80 -1.78 -3.22
N ALA A 201 -3.65 -2.97 -2.65
CA ALA A 201 -3.93 -3.24 -1.24
C ALA A 201 -2.64 -3.13 -0.43
N THR A 202 -2.67 -2.42 0.69
CA THR A 202 -1.53 -2.32 1.61
C THR A 202 -1.95 -2.82 2.99
N PHE A 203 -1.37 -3.94 3.43
CA PHE A 203 -1.55 -4.47 4.77
C PHE A 203 -0.48 -3.85 5.68
N GLN A 204 -0.91 -2.92 6.53
CA GLN A 204 -0.01 -2.14 7.38
C GLN A 204 0.37 -2.92 8.64
N ALA A 205 1.40 -2.45 9.34
CA ALA A 205 1.77 -3.02 10.63
C ALA A 205 0.60 -2.92 11.62
N ARG A 206 0.38 -3.98 12.39
CA ARG A 206 -0.61 -4.00 13.48
C ARG A 206 -0.29 -2.90 14.49
N LEU A 207 -1.32 -2.19 14.92
CA LEU A 207 -1.21 -1.16 15.97
C LEU A 207 -1.70 -1.72 17.30
N ALA A 208 -2.93 -1.36 17.68
CA ALA A 208 -3.55 -1.83 18.92
C ALA A 208 -4.47 -3.06 18.72
N SER A 209 -4.59 -3.55 17.48
CA SER A 209 -5.40 -4.71 17.10
C SER A 209 -4.50 -5.91 16.84
N ASP A 210 -5.03 -7.11 16.97
CA ASP A 210 -4.44 -8.37 16.51
C ASP A 210 -4.51 -8.52 14.97
N HIS A 211 -5.28 -7.66 14.28
CA HIS A 211 -5.34 -7.56 12.82
C HIS A 211 -4.52 -6.39 12.26
N SER A 212 -4.13 -6.53 11.00
CA SER A 212 -3.43 -5.51 10.20
C SER A 212 -4.41 -4.58 9.51
N PRO A 213 -4.30 -3.25 9.67
CA PRO A 213 -5.11 -2.31 8.88
C PRO A 213 -4.88 -2.51 7.38
N THR A 214 -5.95 -2.56 6.61
CA THR A 214 -5.93 -2.72 5.15
C THR A 214 -6.29 -1.41 4.48
N LEU A 215 -5.44 -0.93 3.60
CA LEU A 215 -5.65 0.28 2.79
C LEU A 215 -5.77 -0.10 1.32
N ILE A 216 -6.88 0.25 0.67
CA ILE A 216 -7.02 0.16 -0.78
C ILE A 216 -6.79 1.53 -1.39
N THR A 217 -5.85 1.61 -2.30
CA THR A 217 -5.54 2.82 -3.04
C THR A 217 -6.04 2.66 -4.48
N LEU A 218 -7.02 3.45 -4.85
CA LEU A 218 -7.53 3.57 -6.21
C LEU A 218 -6.82 4.74 -6.89
N THR A 219 -5.80 4.42 -7.68
CA THR A 219 -5.15 5.43 -8.51
C THR A 219 -5.83 5.39 -9.87
N PRO A 220 -6.62 6.42 -10.26
CA PRO A 220 -7.14 6.47 -11.62
C PRO A 220 -5.96 6.41 -12.58
N ASP A 221 -6.12 5.67 -13.68
CA ASP A 221 -5.17 5.74 -14.79
C ASP A 221 -5.29 7.15 -15.40
N ARG A 222 -4.72 8.13 -14.69
CA ARG A 222 -4.35 9.36 -15.36
C ARG A 222 -3.33 8.89 -16.36
N HIS A 223 -3.65 8.96 -17.65
CA HIS A 223 -2.65 8.96 -18.69
C HIS A 223 -1.49 9.83 -18.19
N ARG A 224 -0.55 9.23 -17.47
CA ARG A 224 0.70 9.92 -17.18
C ARG A 224 1.24 10.20 -18.52
N PRO A 225 1.30 11.46 -18.99
CA PRO A 225 1.98 11.77 -20.22
C PRO A 225 3.31 11.05 -20.09
N LYS A 226 3.60 10.11 -21.01
CA LYS A 226 4.82 9.29 -20.96
C LYS A 226 5.95 10.24 -20.66
N THR A 227 6.42 10.24 -19.41
CA THR A 227 7.46 11.16 -18.97
C THR A 227 8.63 10.92 -19.89
N ARG A 228 9.04 11.95 -20.62
CA ARG A 228 10.19 11.83 -21.53
C ARG A 228 11.34 11.23 -20.72
N PHE A 229 11.95 10.20 -21.28
CA PHE A 229 13.11 9.60 -20.65
C PHE A 229 14.15 10.70 -20.38
N LYS A 230 14.59 10.80 -19.12
CA LYS A 230 15.65 11.70 -18.72
C LYS A 230 16.81 10.87 -18.26
N PHE A 231 17.94 11.05 -18.92
CA PHE A 231 19.20 10.47 -18.46
C PHE A 231 19.58 11.09 -17.12
N LEU A 232 19.98 10.27 -16.16
CA LEU A 232 20.49 10.72 -14.88
C LEU A 232 22.02 10.68 -14.94
N ASN A 233 22.68 11.82 -14.78
CA ASN A 233 24.15 11.89 -14.88
C ASN A 233 24.84 10.95 -13.88
N LEU A 234 24.23 10.75 -12.71
CA LEU A 234 24.75 9.83 -11.71
C LEU A 234 24.88 8.37 -12.21
N TRP A 235 24.20 7.98 -13.30
CA TRP A 235 24.34 6.64 -13.86
C TRP A 235 25.71 6.42 -14.50
N ALA A 236 26.35 7.48 -15.03
CA ALA A 236 27.67 7.39 -15.63
C ALA A 236 28.76 7.01 -14.60
N ASP A 237 28.52 7.33 -13.31
CA ASP A 237 29.44 7.03 -12.22
C ASP A 237 29.11 5.69 -11.53
N MET A 238 28.11 4.96 -12.00
CA MET A 238 27.69 3.68 -11.40
C MET A 238 28.45 2.50 -12.00
N GLU A 239 28.84 1.58 -11.12
CA GLU A 239 29.36 0.29 -11.54
C GLU A 239 28.35 -0.44 -12.46
N GLY A 240 28.84 -0.94 -13.60
CA GLY A 240 28.01 -1.60 -14.61
C GLY A 240 27.44 -0.67 -15.69
N TYR A 241 27.68 0.65 -15.63
CA TYR A 241 27.22 1.60 -16.66
C TYR A 241 27.86 1.31 -18.01
N GLU A 242 29.18 1.18 -18.07
CA GLU A 242 29.91 0.90 -19.33
C GLU A 242 29.45 -0.42 -19.96
N ALA A 243 29.30 -1.47 -19.15
CA ALA A 243 28.79 -2.76 -19.61
C ALA A 243 27.38 -2.65 -20.18
N ALA A 244 26.51 -1.85 -19.55
CA ALA A 244 25.15 -1.59 -20.05
C ALA A 244 25.17 -0.86 -21.40
N VAL A 245 26.07 0.11 -21.57
CA VAL A 245 26.23 0.83 -22.84
C VAL A 245 26.78 -0.11 -23.93
N GLN A 246 27.82 -0.87 -23.64
CA GLN A 246 28.41 -1.82 -24.59
C GLN A 246 27.40 -2.87 -25.03
N ALA A 247 26.63 -3.47 -24.10
CA ALA A 247 25.57 -4.45 -24.40
C ALA A 247 24.49 -3.86 -25.31
N ALA A 248 24.08 -2.62 -25.07
CA ALA A 248 23.09 -1.95 -25.92
C ALA A 248 23.61 -1.65 -27.33
N TRP A 249 24.89 -1.27 -27.44
CA TRP A 249 25.52 -0.98 -28.73
C TRP A 249 25.84 -2.23 -29.54
N ALA A 250 26.14 -3.34 -28.88
CA ALA A 250 26.35 -4.64 -29.51
C ALA A 250 25.06 -5.27 -30.07
N THR A 251 23.88 -4.75 -29.73
CA THR A 251 22.61 -5.28 -30.22
C THR A 251 22.53 -5.17 -31.75
N GLU A 252 22.32 -6.28 -32.41
CA GLU A 252 22.09 -6.30 -33.86
C GLU A 252 20.77 -5.62 -34.19
N THR A 253 20.77 -4.73 -35.18
CA THR A 253 19.62 -3.94 -35.57
C THR A 253 19.54 -3.80 -37.08
N HIS A 254 18.31 -3.90 -37.64
CA HIS A 254 18.05 -3.77 -39.06
C HIS A 254 17.28 -2.45 -39.33
N GLY A 255 17.31 -1.99 -40.58
CA GLY A 255 16.63 -0.79 -41.02
C GLY A 255 17.57 0.41 -41.25
N ASN A 256 16.94 1.60 -41.42
CA ASN A 256 17.70 2.83 -41.66
C ASN A 256 18.48 3.28 -40.42
N PRO A 257 19.50 4.18 -40.57
CA PRO A 257 20.35 4.61 -39.45
C PRO A 257 19.59 5.15 -38.26
N ILE A 258 18.48 5.90 -38.44
CA ILE A 258 17.66 6.47 -37.37
C ILE A 258 16.92 5.36 -36.63
N SER A 259 16.35 4.38 -37.35
CA SER A 259 15.69 3.22 -36.75
C SER A 259 16.67 2.38 -35.92
N ARG A 260 17.86 2.16 -36.45
CA ARG A 260 18.94 1.43 -35.73
C ARG A 260 19.34 2.15 -34.44
N LEU A 261 19.56 3.46 -34.49
CA LEU A 261 19.90 4.28 -33.32
C LEU A 261 18.77 4.25 -32.27
N THR A 262 17.52 4.48 -32.69
CA THR A 262 16.38 4.48 -31.76
C THR A 262 16.17 3.12 -31.07
N THR A 263 16.44 2.02 -31.79
CA THR A 263 16.36 0.67 -31.20
C THR A 263 17.45 0.47 -30.16
N LYS A 264 18.70 0.82 -30.46
CA LYS A 264 19.82 0.75 -29.48
C LYS A 264 19.56 1.61 -28.25
N LEU A 265 19.06 2.84 -28.43
CA LEU A 265 18.68 3.72 -27.31
C LEU A 265 17.52 3.16 -26.47
N ARG A 266 16.57 2.44 -27.08
CA ARG A 266 15.49 1.76 -26.35
C ARG A 266 16.02 0.62 -25.48
N VAL A 267 16.96 -0.16 -26.00
CA VAL A 267 17.64 -1.22 -25.26
C VAL A 267 18.45 -0.62 -24.12
N LEU A 268 19.26 0.41 -24.38
CA LEU A 268 20.01 1.13 -23.36
C LEU A 268 19.13 1.67 -22.24
N LYS A 269 17.98 2.26 -22.57
CA LYS A 269 17.00 2.70 -21.57
C LYS A 269 16.57 1.56 -20.64
N GLY A 270 16.37 0.36 -21.16
CA GLY A 270 16.06 -0.83 -20.36
C GLY A 270 17.16 -1.17 -19.35
N HIS A 271 18.40 -1.23 -19.84
CA HIS A 271 19.59 -1.50 -19.01
C HIS A 271 19.77 -0.43 -17.92
N LEU A 272 19.66 0.85 -18.28
CA LEU A 272 19.80 1.96 -17.33
C LEU A 272 18.67 1.98 -16.29
N SER A 273 17.46 1.61 -16.66
CA SER A 273 16.33 1.48 -15.70
C SER A 273 16.57 0.35 -14.71
N ASN A 274 17.20 -0.75 -15.13
CA ASN A 274 17.58 -1.85 -14.26
C ASN A 274 18.74 -1.45 -13.32
N LEU A 275 19.76 -0.76 -13.86
CA LEU A 275 20.87 -0.21 -13.09
C LEU A 275 20.37 0.77 -12.01
N HIS A 276 19.46 1.68 -12.38
CA HIS A 276 18.81 2.58 -11.45
C HIS A 276 18.10 1.85 -10.32
N ARG A 277 17.30 0.83 -10.64
CA ARG A 277 16.57 0.02 -9.67
C ARG A 277 17.52 -0.68 -8.69
N LYS A 278 18.64 -1.19 -9.17
CA LYS A 278 19.65 -1.87 -8.35
C LYS A 278 20.32 -0.92 -7.36
N HIS A 279 20.67 0.29 -7.77
CA HIS A 279 21.53 1.20 -7.01
C HIS A 279 20.79 2.31 -6.26
N THR A 280 19.66 2.80 -6.77
CA THR A 280 18.94 3.96 -6.20
C THR A 280 17.56 3.64 -5.60
N ASN A 281 17.10 2.38 -5.68
CA ASN A 281 15.85 1.99 -5.02
C ASN A 281 15.98 2.18 -3.51
N TYR A 282 15.02 2.90 -2.92
CA TYR A 282 14.99 3.19 -1.48
C TYR A 282 16.26 3.86 -0.94
N ILE A 283 16.92 4.73 -1.73
CA ILE A 283 18.21 5.32 -1.36
C ILE A 283 18.18 6.00 0.02
N SER A 284 17.14 6.78 0.34
CA SER A 284 17.01 7.46 1.63
C SER A 284 16.89 6.48 2.81
N SER A 285 16.18 5.37 2.63
CA SER A 285 16.11 4.32 3.65
C SER A 285 17.46 3.64 3.85
N ARG A 286 18.20 3.39 2.76
CA ARG A 286 19.54 2.80 2.82
C ARG A 286 20.55 3.74 3.48
N VAL A 287 20.48 5.04 3.20
CA VAL A 287 21.30 6.06 3.88
C VAL A 287 21.03 6.06 5.38
N LYS A 288 19.76 6.07 5.78
CA LYS A 288 19.38 6.03 7.20
C LYS A 288 19.86 4.76 7.90
N GLN A 289 19.73 3.60 7.26
CA GLN A 289 20.23 2.33 7.80
C GLN A 289 21.77 2.33 7.94
N ALA A 290 22.48 2.88 6.94
CA ALA A 290 23.92 2.99 7.00
C ALA A 290 24.39 3.96 8.10
N GLN A 291 23.65 5.04 8.34
CA GLN A 291 23.87 5.96 9.43
C GLN A 291 23.78 5.27 10.79
N VAL A 292 22.71 4.50 11.01
CA VAL A 292 22.51 3.75 12.25
C VAL A 292 23.67 2.76 12.48
N ARG A 293 24.03 1.99 11.45
CA ARG A 293 25.16 1.04 11.53
C ARG A 293 26.49 1.73 11.85
N TRP A 294 26.70 2.92 11.31
CA TRP A 294 27.91 3.68 11.61
C TRP A 294 27.91 4.18 13.06
N GLN A 295 26.80 4.68 13.57
CA GLN A 295 26.64 5.08 14.96
C GLN A 295 26.84 3.89 15.93
N GLU A 296 26.29 2.73 15.63
CA GLU A 296 26.50 1.50 16.41
C GLU A 296 27.97 1.08 16.43
N ALA A 297 28.67 1.22 15.31
CA ALA A 297 30.11 0.92 15.22
C ALA A 297 30.96 1.91 16.01
N GLN A 298 30.58 3.21 16.06
CA GLN A 298 31.23 4.22 16.89
C GLN A 298 31.06 3.91 18.39
N VAL A 299 29.85 3.58 18.83
CA VAL A 299 29.60 3.17 20.23
C VAL A 299 30.42 1.92 20.60
N GLY A 300 30.50 0.94 19.68
CA GLY A 300 31.36 -0.23 19.91
C GLY A 300 32.83 0.12 20.09
N MET A 301 33.33 1.10 19.33
CA MET A 301 34.71 1.60 19.46
C MET A 301 34.98 2.35 20.81
N GLU A 302 33.98 3.08 21.30
CA GLU A 302 34.10 3.77 22.60
C GLU A 302 34.25 2.79 23.77
N VAL A 303 33.58 1.62 23.67
CA VAL A 303 33.65 0.57 24.70
C VAL A 303 35.02 -0.12 24.71
N ASN A 304 35.67 -0.27 23.55
CA ASN A 304 36.97 -0.93 23.44
C ASN A 304 37.87 -0.25 22.37
N PRO A 305 38.45 0.92 22.69
CA PRO A 305 39.17 1.76 21.72
C PRO A 305 40.40 1.12 21.08
N ASN A 306 41.01 0.11 21.75
CA ASN A 306 42.22 -0.57 21.29
C ASN A 306 41.95 -1.77 20.39
N ASP A 307 40.69 -2.11 20.15
CA ASP A 307 40.32 -3.21 19.26
C ASP A 307 40.40 -2.77 17.79
N LEU A 308 41.41 -3.26 17.09
CA LEU A 308 41.62 -2.96 15.67
C LEU A 308 40.49 -3.43 14.76
N SER A 309 39.73 -4.46 15.18
CA SER A 309 38.62 -4.97 14.42
C SER A 309 37.43 -4.01 14.47
N LEU A 310 37.15 -3.41 15.61
CA LEU A 310 36.10 -2.40 15.80
C LEU A 310 36.44 -1.13 15.02
N GLY A 311 37.72 -0.71 15.01
CA GLY A 311 38.15 0.42 14.21
C GLY A 311 38.05 0.18 12.68
N ARG A 312 38.21 -1.05 12.21
CA ARG A 312 37.93 -1.39 10.81
C ARG A 312 36.45 -1.31 10.50
N ARG A 313 35.61 -1.89 11.34
CA ARG A 313 34.14 -1.87 11.19
C ARG A 313 33.58 -0.44 11.14
N GLU A 314 34.07 0.43 12.02
CA GLU A 314 33.68 1.85 12.02
C GLU A 314 34.04 2.54 10.69
N ARG A 315 35.31 2.38 10.24
CA ARG A 315 35.77 2.97 8.96
C ARG A 315 34.96 2.46 7.76
N ASP A 316 34.65 1.17 7.72
CA ASP A 316 33.87 0.59 6.63
C ASP A 316 32.42 1.05 6.64
N ALA A 317 31.82 1.17 7.82
CA ALA A 317 30.47 1.72 7.99
C ALA A 317 30.41 3.21 7.61
N CYS A 318 31.43 4.00 7.99
CA CYS A 318 31.58 5.40 7.59
C CYS A 318 31.73 5.56 6.06
N LYS A 319 32.56 4.74 5.42
CA LYS A 319 32.71 4.75 3.95
C LYS A 319 31.40 4.45 3.24
N LEU A 320 30.67 3.41 3.71
CA LEU A 320 29.38 3.04 3.14
C LEU A 320 28.35 4.16 3.28
N TYR A 321 28.23 4.76 4.47
CA TYR A 321 27.33 5.88 4.72
C TYR A 321 27.64 7.07 3.78
N ASN A 322 28.90 7.47 3.69
CA ASN A 322 29.32 8.58 2.83
C ASN A 322 29.10 8.30 1.34
N ALA A 323 29.31 7.07 0.89
CA ALA A 323 29.04 6.68 -0.50
C ALA A 323 27.54 6.76 -0.82
N LEU A 324 26.69 6.19 0.04
CA LEU A 324 25.23 6.24 -0.15
C LEU A 324 24.68 7.67 -0.08
N ARG A 325 25.20 8.52 0.82
CA ARG A 325 24.81 9.93 0.94
C ARG A 325 25.14 10.72 -0.33
N LYS A 326 26.30 10.49 -0.94
CA LYS A 326 26.66 11.13 -2.22
C LYS A 326 25.69 10.74 -3.35
N VAL A 327 25.31 9.47 -3.41
CA VAL A 327 24.32 8.99 -4.39
C VAL A 327 22.95 9.66 -4.16
N GLU A 328 22.50 9.73 -2.92
CA GLU A 328 21.24 10.39 -2.54
C GLU A 328 21.25 11.88 -2.92
N GLU A 329 22.32 12.59 -2.57
CA GLU A 329 22.47 14.02 -2.88
C GLU A 329 22.47 14.28 -4.40
N SER A 330 23.21 13.48 -5.16
CA SER A 330 23.23 13.58 -6.63
C SER A 330 21.87 13.32 -7.24
N PHE A 331 21.13 12.32 -6.74
CA PHE A 331 19.79 11.99 -7.16
C PHE A 331 18.83 13.17 -6.95
N TYR A 332 18.80 13.76 -5.74
CA TYR A 332 17.91 14.87 -5.44
C TYR A 332 18.32 16.18 -6.12
N LYS A 333 19.62 16.50 -6.26
CA LYS A 333 20.11 17.67 -7.01
C LYS A 333 19.62 17.64 -8.46
N GLN A 334 19.72 16.52 -9.13
CA GLN A 334 19.28 16.42 -10.51
C GLN A 334 17.75 16.49 -10.64
N ARG A 335 17.02 15.93 -9.67
CA ARG A 335 15.56 15.97 -9.64
C ARG A 335 15.03 17.39 -9.40
N SER A 336 15.64 18.15 -8.50
CA SER A 336 15.27 19.55 -8.23
C SER A 336 15.54 20.49 -9.41
N ARG A 337 16.67 20.30 -10.13
CA ARG A 337 16.97 21.06 -11.35
C ARG A 337 15.98 20.80 -12.48
N SER A 338 15.42 19.59 -12.55
CA SER A 338 14.42 19.23 -13.57
C SER A 338 13.03 19.81 -13.29
N SER A 339 12.71 20.17 -12.05
CA SER A 339 11.45 20.83 -11.69
C SER A 339 11.48 22.35 -11.93
N LYS A 340 12.66 22.98 -11.79
CA LYS A 340 12.81 24.45 -12.08
C LYS A 340 12.60 24.80 -13.55
N GLY A 341 12.78 23.90 -14.48
CA GLY A 341 12.50 24.13 -15.91
C GLY A 341 11.01 24.19 -16.30
N ARG A 342 10.09 23.92 -15.38
CA ARG A 342 8.63 23.90 -15.64
C ARG A 342 7.91 25.20 -15.30
N TRP A 343 8.57 26.13 -14.62
CA TRP A 343 8.03 27.46 -14.31
C TRP A 343 8.75 28.49 -15.18
N GLY A 344 8.11 28.82 -16.31
CA GLY A 344 8.60 29.85 -17.21
C GLY A 344 8.52 31.23 -16.56
N ARG A 345 9.62 31.96 -16.69
CA ARG A 345 9.75 33.44 -16.70
C ARG A 345 8.74 34.23 -15.88
N GLY A 346 9.00 34.38 -14.58
CA GLY A 346 8.50 35.45 -13.75
C GLY A 346 9.68 36.05 -12.98
N LYS A 347 9.95 37.32 -13.19
CA LYS A 347 10.99 38.13 -12.52
C LYS A 347 10.68 38.25 -11.02
N GLY A 348 11.65 38.02 -10.15
CA GLY A 348 11.58 38.37 -8.75
C GLY A 348 12.87 38.07 -8.00
N PRO A 349 13.28 38.89 -7.01
CA PRO A 349 14.67 39.12 -6.65
C PRO A 349 15.24 38.06 -5.73
N GLY A 350 16.57 37.95 -5.80
CA GLY A 350 17.37 37.03 -4.97
C GLY A 350 17.32 37.34 -3.49
N ARG A 351 17.43 36.32 -2.69
CA ARG A 351 18.05 36.33 -1.35
C ARG A 351 18.75 35.00 -1.09
N ALA A 352 19.81 35.16 -0.33
CA ALA A 352 20.84 34.18 -0.02
C ALA A 352 20.33 32.94 0.72
N TRP A 353 20.99 31.83 0.43
CA TRP A 353 20.87 30.58 1.14
C TRP A 353 21.97 30.50 2.21
N GLU A 354 21.64 30.91 3.41
CA GLU A 354 22.36 30.57 4.62
C GLU A 354 21.28 30.06 5.59
N ASP A 355 21.21 28.77 5.74
CA ASP A 355 20.90 27.94 6.89
C ASP A 355 20.41 26.55 6.46
N GLY A 356 21.01 25.54 7.07
CA GLY A 356 20.84 24.14 6.70
C GLY A 356 19.52 23.46 7.20
N SER A 357 18.38 24.15 7.16
CA SER A 357 17.07 23.60 7.46
C SER A 357 16.19 23.57 6.22
N PHE A 358 15.97 22.38 5.67
CA PHE A 358 14.97 22.15 4.66
C PHE A 358 13.58 22.10 5.31
N PRO A 359 12.66 23.02 5.00
CA PRO A 359 11.27 22.83 5.34
C PRO A 359 10.68 21.74 4.45
N LEU A 360 10.20 20.68 5.06
CA LEU A 360 9.26 19.75 4.47
C LEU A 360 7.93 20.50 4.23
N GLN A 361 7.88 21.38 3.26
CA GLN A 361 6.62 21.94 2.78
C GLN A 361 6.06 20.99 1.71
N GLY A 362 4.92 20.40 2.09
CA GLY A 362 4.16 19.47 1.28
C GLY A 362 3.75 20.07 -0.06
N TYR A 363 3.97 19.30 -1.11
CA TYR A 363 3.24 19.45 -2.35
C TYR A 363 1.79 19.03 -2.11
N PRO A 364 0.79 19.72 -2.65
CA PRO A 364 -0.55 19.18 -2.72
C PRO A 364 -0.57 18.08 -3.77
N GLU A 365 -0.16 16.91 -3.39
CA GLU A 365 -0.52 15.71 -4.12
C GLU A 365 -2.01 15.48 -3.88
N HIS A 366 -2.81 15.64 -4.92
CA HIS A 366 -4.12 15.03 -4.98
C HIS A 366 -3.89 13.52 -4.86
N GLN A 367 -3.95 13.03 -3.62
CA GLN A 367 -3.88 11.60 -3.36
C GLN A 367 -5.19 10.97 -3.80
N PRO A 368 -5.12 9.78 -4.41
CA PRO A 368 -6.30 9.04 -4.85
C PRO A 368 -7.17 8.63 -3.67
N ALA A 369 -8.45 8.43 -3.95
CA ALA A 369 -9.43 7.90 -3.01
C ALA A 369 -8.92 6.62 -2.34
N GLY A 370 -8.99 6.54 -1.02
CA GLY A 370 -8.60 5.39 -0.24
C GLY A 370 -9.81 4.68 0.36
N ILE A 371 -9.92 3.37 0.17
CA ILE A 371 -10.92 2.50 0.79
C ILE A 371 -10.23 1.64 1.82
N LEU A 372 -10.79 1.54 3.03
CA LEU A 372 -10.13 0.93 4.18
C LEU A 372 -11.03 0.05 5.02
N GLY A 373 -10.47 -1.10 5.46
CA GLY A 373 -10.96 -1.83 6.63
C GLY A 373 -10.04 -1.64 7.82
N LEU A 374 -10.53 -1.15 8.96
CA LEU A 374 -9.84 -1.09 10.24
C LEU A 374 -10.48 -2.06 11.22
N TYR A 375 -9.61 -2.75 11.97
CA TYR A 375 -9.97 -3.62 13.09
C TYR A 375 -9.56 -2.91 14.37
N GLY A 376 -10.49 -2.67 15.26
CA GLY A 376 -10.23 -2.02 16.55
C GLY A 376 -10.42 -2.99 17.71
N PRO A 377 -9.73 -2.79 18.86
CA PRO A 377 -10.11 -3.44 20.09
C PRO A 377 -11.55 -3.05 20.43
N PRO A 378 -12.28 -3.89 21.20
CA PRO A 378 -13.62 -3.54 21.65
C PRO A 378 -13.57 -2.18 22.35
N LEU A 379 -14.33 -1.23 21.84
CA LEU A 379 -14.50 0.06 22.50
C LEU A 379 -15.23 -0.22 23.83
N SER A 380 -14.52 -0.04 24.94
CA SER A 380 -15.02 -0.23 26.31
C SER A 380 -16.09 0.78 26.66
#